data_7707038373d378d57831c620250883e0
#
_entry.id   7707038373d378d57831c620250883e0
#
_cell.length_a   1.000
_cell.length_b   1.000
_cell.length_c   1.000
_cell.angle_alpha   90.00
_cell.angle_beta   90.00
_cell.angle_gamma   90.00
#
_symmetry.space_group_name_H-M   'P 1'
#
loop_
_entity.id
_entity.type
_entity.pdbx_description
1 polymer ?
#
loop_
_entity_poly.entity_id
_entity_poly.type
_entity_poly.pdbx_seq_one_letter_code
_entity_poly.pdbx_strand_id
1 'polypeptide(L)'
;MYERKSDPLAPAMTYYKRIAGNAFRISGILVIMLLIGTVGYHCSTRPFTEWLDAFHNASMILSGMGPVITSGFTNGGKIFSSFYALFSGIVFVGAMGYIFAPGLHRIFHKLHLEQSKH
;
A
#
# COMPACT_ATOMS: atom_id res chain seq x y z
N MET A 1 -15.72 -0.45 12.84
CA MET A 1 -16.53 -1.66 12.99
C MET A 1 -17.70 -1.58 12.05
N TYR A 2 -18.07 -2.68 11.44
CA TYR A 2 -19.09 -2.70 10.41
C TYR A 2 -20.49 -2.65 11.01
N GLU A 3 -21.43 -2.23 10.19
CA GLU A 3 -22.82 -2.10 10.60
C GLU A 3 -23.42 -3.46 10.98
N ARG A 4 -24.27 -3.44 11.99
CA ARG A 4 -25.04 -4.64 12.33
C ARG A 4 -26.15 -4.83 11.29
N LYS A 5 -26.51 -6.08 11.05
CA LYS A 5 -27.60 -6.39 10.10
C LYS A 5 -28.93 -5.75 10.47
N SER A 6 -29.14 -5.53 11.76
CA SER A 6 -30.38 -4.94 12.27
C SER A 6 -30.42 -3.41 12.21
N ASP A 7 -29.27 -2.78 11.96
CA ASP A 7 -29.22 -1.33 11.91
C ASP A 7 -29.65 -0.84 10.54
N PRO A 8 -30.39 0.29 10.47
CA PRO A 8 -30.62 0.90 9.17
C PRO A 8 -29.29 1.24 8.54
N LEU A 9 -29.23 1.17 7.20
CA LEU A 9 -28.04 1.48 6.47
C LEU A 9 -27.47 2.81 6.94
N ALA A 10 -26.23 2.79 7.43
CA ALA A 10 -25.56 4.02 7.84
C ALA A 10 -25.59 5.00 6.68
N PRO A 11 -25.76 6.30 6.96
CA PRO A 11 -25.68 7.30 5.91
C PRO A 11 -24.41 7.12 5.10
N ALA A 12 -24.50 7.27 3.80
CA ALA A 12 -23.33 7.14 2.92
C ALA A 12 -22.15 7.98 3.42
N MET A 13 -22.42 9.12 4.05
CA MET A 13 -21.41 9.99 4.62
C MET A 13 -20.60 9.30 5.74
N THR A 14 -21.23 8.48 6.60
CA THR A 14 -20.51 7.74 7.65
C THR A 14 -19.60 6.69 7.03
N TYR A 15 -20.06 5.99 6.00
CA TYR A 15 -19.26 5.03 5.25
C TYR A 15 -18.05 5.69 4.63
N TYR A 16 -18.23 6.82 3.94
CA TYR A 16 -17.14 7.55 3.31
C TYR A 16 -16.13 8.09 4.33
N LYS A 17 -16.60 8.53 5.50
CA LYS A 17 -15.71 8.99 6.57
C LYS A 17 -14.82 7.86 7.08
N ARG A 18 -15.35 6.65 7.23
CA ARG A 18 -14.58 5.48 7.65
C ARG A 18 -13.52 5.11 6.62
N ILE A 19 -13.90 5.08 5.34
CA ILE A 19 -12.97 4.81 4.25
C ILE A 19 -11.89 5.88 4.19
N ALA A 20 -12.26 7.15 4.29
CA ALA A 20 -11.32 8.25 4.27
C ALA A 20 -10.34 8.19 5.44
N GLY A 21 -10.80 7.85 6.65
CA GLY A 21 -9.94 7.68 7.82
C GLY A 21 -8.95 6.54 7.65
N ASN A 22 -9.41 5.40 7.13
CA ASN A 22 -8.55 4.27 6.86
C ASN A 22 -7.54 4.56 5.76
N ALA A 23 -7.99 5.21 4.67
CA ALA A 23 -7.12 5.61 3.57
C ALA A 23 -6.06 6.59 4.05
N PHE A 24 -6.40 7.51 4.95
CA PHE A 24 -5.45 8.47 5.51
C PHE A 24 -4.35 7.75 6.31
N ARG A 25 -4.71 6.79 7.16
CA ARG A 25 -3.74 6.02 7.95
C ARG A 25 -2.81 5.21 7.05
N ILE A 26 -3.37 4.55 6.05
CA ILE A 26 -2.60 3.73 5.11
C ILE A 26 -1.69 4.61 4.26
N SER A 27 -2.18 5.77 3.80
CA SER A 27 -1.36 6.73 3.07
C SER A 27 -0.17 7.19 3.91
N GLY A 28 -0.36 7.39 5.22
CA GLY A 28 0.72 7.70 6.14
C GLY A 28 1.79 6.61 6.18
N ILE A 29 1.37 5.35 6.25
CA ILE A 29 2.29 4.20 6.22
C ILE A 29 3.06 4.17 4.90
N LEU A 30 2.38 4.37 3.77
CA LEU A 30 3.01 4.37 2.45
C LEU A 30 4.00 5.52 2.32
N VAL A 31 3.68 6.70 2.84
CA VAL A 31 4.60 7.86 2.83
C VAL A 31 5.85 7.55 3.65
N ILE A 32 5.69 6.94 4.83
CA ILE A 32 6.83 6.54 5.66
C ILE A 32 7.70 5.54 4.90
N MET A 33 7.12 4.55 4.24
CA MET A 33 7.85 3.58 3.43
C MET A 33 8.59 4.26 2.28
N LEU A 34 7.96 5.23 1.62
CA LEU A 34 8.61 6.00 0.57
C LEU A 34 9.81 6.80 1.09
N LEU A 35 9.68 7.42 2.26
CA LEU A 35 10.78 8.16 2.88
C LEU A 35 11.95 7.24 3.22
N ILE A 36 11.66 6.10 3.84
CA ILE A 36 12.69 5.10 4.17
C ILE A 36 13.39 4.63 2.90
N GLY A 37 12.63 4.32 1.87
CA GLY A 37 13.16 3.87 0.59
C GLY A 37 14.00 4.94 -0.09
N THR A 38 13.54 6.17 -0.10
CA THR A 38 14.24 7.29 -0.72
C THR A 38 15.60 7.50 -0.07
N VAL A 39 15.64 7.59 1.26
CA VAL A 39 16.90 7.75 1.99
C VAL A 39 17.79 6.53 1.81
N GLY A 40 17.23 5.34 1.91
CA GLY A 40 17.98 4.10 1.76
C GLY A 40 18.61 3.96 0.38
N TYR A 41 17.84 4.22 -0.68
CA TYR A 41 18.38 4.13 -2.05
C TYR A 41 19.39 5.24 -2.36
N HIS A 42 19.19 6.42 -1.78
CA HIS A 42 20.20 7.48 -1.91
C HIS A 42 21.56 7.02 -1.39
N CYS A 43 21.57 6.31 -0.28
CA CYS A 43 22.80 5.84 0.37
C CYS A 43 23.28 4.46 -0.12
N SER A 44 22.49 3.75 -0.90
CA SER A 44 22.76 2.34 -1.27
C SER A 44 23.68 2.19 -2.46
N THR A 45 23.91 3.24 -3.23
CA THR A 45 24.72 3.19 -4.45
C THR A 45 25.96 4.05 -4.33
N ARG A 46 26.95 3.75 -5.17
CA ARG A 46 28.16 4.56 -5.34
C ARG A 46 28.39 4.80 -6.83
N PRO A 47 28.44 6.06 -7.31
CA PRO A 47 28.16 7.28 -6.53
C PRO A 47 26.73 7.33 -5.99
N PHE A 48 26.47 8.21 -5.01
CA PHE A 48 25.15 8.31 -4.41
C PHE A 48 24.07 8.63 -5.45
N THR A 49 22.94 7.95 -5.33
CA THR A 49 21.77 8.19 -6.17
C THR A 49 21.15 9.56 -5.82
N GLU A 50 20.80 10.34 -6.83
CA GLU A 50 20.09 11.59 -6.61
C GLU A 50 18.77 11.35 -5.88
N TRP A 51 18.35 12.32 -5.08
CA TRP A 51 17.15 12.19 -4.26
C TRP A 51 15.90 11.88 -5.08
N LEU A 52 15.73 12.55 -6.22
CA LEU A 52 14.58 12.31 -7.09
C LEU A 52 14.62 10.90 -7.69
N ASP A 53 15.78 10.44 -8.10
CA ASP A 53 15.94 9.09 -8.64
C ASP A 53 15.70 8.04 -7.55
N ALA A 54 16.17 8.30 -6.32
CA ALA A 54 15.92 7.42 -5.19
C ALA A 54 14.43 7.33 -4.88
N PHE A 55 13.74 8.45 -4.87
CA PHE A 55 12.29 8.50 -4.68
C PHE A 55 11.55 7.75 -5.78
N HIS A 56 11.95 7.95 -7.03
CA HIS A 56 11.37 7.26 -8.17
C HIS A 56 11.54 5.74 -8.04
N ASN A 57 12.75 5.29 -7.72
CA ASN A 57 13.01 3.87 -7.54
C ASN A 57 12.19 3.27 -6.39
N ALA A 58 12.12 3.97 -5.24
CA ALA A 58 11.34 3.53 -4.10
C ALA A 58 9.85 3.43 -4.46
N SER A 59 9.33 4.40 -5.20
CA SER A 59 7.93 4.39 -5.65
C SER A 59 7.64 3.20 -6.56
N MET A 60 8.52 2.91 -7.49
CA MET A 60 8.36 1.80 -8.43
C MET A 60 8.39 0.46 -7.72
N ILE A 61 9.25 0.30 -6.72
CA ILE A 61 9.32 -0.93 -5.93
C ILE A 61 8.09 -1.06 -5.03
N LEU A 62 7.71 0.01 -4.34
CA LEU A 62 6.56 -0.03 -3.44
C LEU A 62 5.27 -0.35 -4.18
N SER A 63 5.10 0.17 -5.40
CA SER A 63 3.92 -0.10 -6.22
C SER A 63 3.93 -1.48 -6.89
N GLY A 64 5.03 -2.22 -6.80
CA GLY A 64 5.16 -3.52 -7.42
C GLY A 64 5.57 -3.49 -8.88
N MET A 65 5.88 -2.33 -9.44
CA MET A 65 6.29 -2.20 -10.84
C MET A 65 7.72 -2.67 -11.11
N GLY A 66 8.54 -2.71 -10.07
CA GLY A 66 9.91 -3.16 -10.17
C GLY A 66 10.94 -2.03 -10.13
N PRO A 67 12.23 -2.37 -9.94
CA PRO A 67 13.27 -1.38 -9.75
C PRO A 67 13.60 -0.64 -11.06
N VAL A 68 13.90 0.64 -10.93
CA VAL A 68 14.48 1.46 -12.01
C VAL A 68 16.00 1.42 -11.91
N ILE A 69 16.53 1.43 -10.69
CA ILE A 69 17.97 1.38 -10.43
C ILE A 69 18.35 -0.09 -10.21
N THR A 70 19.21 -0.61 -11.08
CA THR A 70 19.62 -2.02 -11.06
C THR A 70 21.13 -2.22 -10.96
N SER A 71 21.91 -1.13 -10.89
CA SER A 71 23.37 -1.20 -10.85
C SER A 71 23.93 -0.18 -9.88
N GLY A 72 25.19 -0.34 -9.53
CA GLY A 72 25.88 0.57 -8.64
C GLY A 72 25.66 0.31 -7.16
N PHE A 73 24.94 -0.74 -6.79
CA PHE A 73 24.65 -1.05 -5.39
C PHE A 73 25.91 -1.58 -4.68
N THR A 74 26.12 -1.08 -3.46
CA THR A 74 27.06 -1.69 -2.52
C THR A 74 26.46 -3.00 -1.99
N ASN A 75 27.27 -3.83 -1.32
CA ASN A 75 26.77 -5.06 -0.72
C ASN A 75 25.66 -4.76 0.32
N GLY A 76 25.88 -3.75 1.16
CA GLY A 76 24.86 -3.30 2.11
C GLY A 76 23.63 -2.76 1.40
N GLY A 77 23.81 -2.06 0.27
CA GLY A 77 22.71 -1.57 -0.55
C GLY A 77 21.88 -2.67 -1.17
N LYS A 78 22.51 -3.75 -1.60
CA LYS A 78 21.79 -4.93 -2.11
C LYS A 78 20.93 -5.58 -1.02
N ILE A 79 21.49 -5.72 0.17
CA ILE A 79 20.75 -6.26 1.32
C ILE A 79 19.56 -5.37 1.65
N PHE A 80 19.78 -4.06 1.76
CA PHE A 80 18.70 -3.09 2.00
C PHE A 80 17.62 -3.19 0.93
N SER A 81 17.99 -3.21 -0.34
CA SER A 81 17.04 -3.26 -1.45
C SER A 81 16.20 -4.54 -1.41
N SER A 82 16.83 -5.67 -1.07
CA SER A 82 16.13 -6.95 -0.95
C SER A 82 15.06 -6.91 0.14
N PHE A 83 15.44 -6.47 1.34
CA PHE A 83 14.49 -6.35 2.44
C PHE A 83 13.42 -5.31 2.16
N TYR A 84 13.81 -4.17 1.61
CA TYR A 84 12.86 -3.11 1.28
C TYR A 84 11.81 -3.61 0.27
N ALA A 85 12.25 -4.32 -0.77
CA ALA A 85 11.35 -4.86 -1.78
C ALA A 85 10.35 -5.87 -1.17
N LEU A 86 10.83 -6.76 -0.30
CA LEU A 86 9.97 -7.75 0.35
C LEU A 86 8.95 -7.09 1.26
N PHE A 87 9.40 -6.17 2.12
CA PHE A 87 8.49 -5.44 3.02
C PHE A 87 7.53 -4.55 2.26
N SER A 88 8.01 -3.89 1.20
CA SER A 88 7.16 -3.04 0.35
C SER A 88 6.03 -3.84 -0.29
N GLY A 89 6.32 -5.03 -0.78
CA GLY A 89 5.32 -5.90 -1.36
C GLY A 89 4.23 -6.26 -0.34
N ILE A 90 4.64 -6.67 0.86
CA ILE A 90 3.72 -7.03 1.93
C ILE A 90 2.89 -5.80 2.35
N VAL A 91 3.53 -4.66 2.56
CA VAL A 91 2.85 -3.43 2.98
C VAL A 91 1.85 -2.98 1.93
N PHE A 92 2.26 -2.97 0.65
CA PHE A 92 1.39 -2.51 -0.43
C PHE A 92 0.18 -3.44 -0.61
N VAL A 93 0.40 -4.75 -0.64
CA VAL A 93 -0.69 -5.73 -0.79
C VAL A 93 -1.63 -5.66 0.41
N GLY A 94 -1.07 -5.59 1.62
CA GLY A 94 -1.87 -5.44 2.83
C GLY A 94 -2.67 -4.15 2.85
N ALA A 95 -2.06 -3.04 2.44
CA ALA A 95 -2.72 -1.75 2.37
C ALA A 95 -3.86 -1.76 1.37
N MET A 96 -3.64 -2.29 0.18
CA MET A 96 -4.67 -2.38 -0.85
C MET A 96 -5.81 -3.29 -0.41
N GLY A 97 -5.48 -4.45 0.18
CA GLY A 97 -6.49 -5.36 0.73
C GLY A 97 -7.33 -4.69 1.81
N TYR A 98 -6.70 -3.94 2.69
CA TYR A 98 -7.41 -3.25 3.77
C TYR A 98 -8.33 -2.15 3.24
N ILE A 99 -7.88 -1.39 2.23
CA ILE A 99 -8.71 -0.35 1.60
C ILE A 99 -9.91 -0.96 0.88
N PHE A 100 -9.68 -2.05 0.12
CA PHE A 100 -10.72 -2.63 -0.70
C PHE A 100 -11.59 -3.66 0.02
N ALA A 101 -11.16 -4.18 1.18
CA ALA A 101 -11.91 -5.20 1.91
C ALA A 101 -13.37 -4.81 2.20
N PRO A 102 -13.69 -3.58 2.68
CA PRO A 102 -15.07 -3.20 2.89
C PRO A 102 -15.90 -3.24 1.61
N GLY A 103 -15.34 -2.75 0.51
CA GLY A 103 -16.01 -2.75 -0.79
C GLY A 103 -16.24 -4.15 -1.33
N LEU A 104 -15.22 -5.01 -1.25
CA LEU A 104 -15.32 -6.40 -1.68
C LEU A 104 -16.32 -7.17 -0.84
N HIS A 105 -16.30 -6.98 0.48
CA HIS A 105 -17.23 -7.62 1.39
C HIS A 105 -18.67 -7.25 1.04
N ARG A 106 -18.92 -5.98 0.75
CA ARG A 106 -20.24 -5.49 0.36
C ARG A 106 -20.70 -6.10 -0.97
N ILE A 107 -19.81 -6.21 -1.94
CA ILE A 107 -20.10 -6.82 -3.24
C ILE A 107 -20.44 -8.30 -3.06
N PHE A 108 -19.63 -9.04 -2.31
CA PHE A 108 -19.88 -10.46 -2.07
C PHE A 108 -21.18 -10.70 -1.31
N HIS A 109 -21.50 -9.86 -0.34
CA HIS A 109 -22.76 -9.95 0.40
C HIS A 109 -23.94 -9.74 -0.53
N LYS A 110 -23.87 -8.75 -1.42
CA LYS A 110 -24.90 -8.48 -2.41
C LYS A 110 -25.11 -9.66 -3.36
N LEU A 111 -24.02 -10.23 -3.87
CA LEU A 111 -24.08 -11.40 -4.75
C LEU A 111 -24.69 -12.61 -4.02
N HIS A 112 -24.34 -12.82 -2.76
CA HIS A 112 -24.88 -13.90 -1.95
C HIS A 112 -26.39 -13.75 -1.77
N LEU A 113 -26.88 -12.53 -1.51
CA LEU A 113 -28.31 -12.26 -1.40
C LEU A 113 -29.03 -12.50 -2.73
N GLU A 114 -28.45 -12.16 -3.86
CA GLU A 114 -29.01 -12.42 -5.17
C GLU A 114 -29.13 -13.92 -5.44
N GLN A 115 -28.10 -14.69 -5.08
CA GLN A 115 -28.11 -16.13 -5.22
C GLN A 115 -29.18 -16.79 -4.34
N SER A 116 -29.42 -16.29 -3.15
CA SER A 116 -30.42 -16.86 -2.25
C SER A 116 -31.86 -16.56 -2.67
N LYS A 117 -32.09 -15.61 -3.58
CA LYS A 117 -33.39 -15.31 -4.14
C LYS A 117 -33.80 -16.26 -5.28
N HIS A 118 -32.86 -17.00 -5.80
CA HIS A 118 -33.09 -17.99 -6.84
C HIS A 118 -33.01 -19.39 -6.26
#